data_068d3a6f2fc4275926f5f122f234f751
#
_entry.id   068d3a6f2fc4275926f5f122f234f751
#
_cell.length_a   1.000
_cell.length_b   1.000
_cell.length_c   1.000
_cell.angle_alpha   90.00
_cell.angle_beta   90.00
_cell.angle_gamma   90.00
#
_symmetry.space_group_name_H-M   'P 1'
#
loop_
_entity.id
_entity.type
_entity.pdbx_description
1 polymer ?
#
loop_
_entity_poly.entity_id
_entity_poly.type
_entity_poly.pdbx_seq_one_letter_code
_entity_poly.pdbx_strand_id
1 'polypeptide(L)'
;MKVMLINGSPHEKGCTYTALAECARTLNEASIDSEFIWIGKKPIQGCVACGGCARLGRCAFNDLVNEFIEKAQSADGFIFGSPVYFSGMNGSLMSVMDRAFFAGPRHKDGNPFAFKPAAAVVSARRAGTTSALDQMNKYFLHGQLPVISSRYWNMVHGNTPEEVAQDEEGLQIMRQLGRNMAWFLKLKEAGQAAGVPLPEQEEKRIATNFIR
;
A
#
# COMPACT_ATOMS: atom_id res chain seq x y z
N MET A 1 7.72 -1.34 -15.74
CA MET A 1 6.91 -1.60 -14.51
C MET A 1 6.88 -0.35 -13.64
N LYS A 2 5.79 -0.17 -12.86
CA LYS A 2 5.59 1.00 -12.02
C LYS A 2 5.07 0.62 -10.63
N VAL A 3 5.70 1.16 -9.56
CA VAL A 3 5.26 1.02 -8.17
C VAL A 3 4.68 2.34 -7.68
N MET A 4 3.48 2.29 -7.11
CA MET A 4 2.88 3.45 -6.44
C MET A 4 3.31 3.49 -4.97
N LEU A 5 3.79 4.65 -4.53
CA LEU A 5 4.20 4.91 -3.14
C LEU A 5 3.19 5.86 -2.50
N ILE A 6 2.36 5.33 -1.63
CA ILE A 6 1.26 6.06 -1.01
C ILE A 6 1.74 6.69 0.30
N ASN A 7 1.88 8.01 0.32
CA ASN A 7 2.26 8.76 1.51
C ASN A 7 1.03 9.13 2.34
N GLY A 8 0.80 8.39 3.42
CA GLY A 8 -0.29 8.59 4.38
C GLY A 8 -0.01 9.65 5.45
N SER A 9 1.12 10.34 5.39
CA SER A 9 1.44 11.41 6.32
C SER A 9 0.72 12.72 5.97
N PRO A 10 0.28 13.52 6.96
CA PRO A 10 -0.18 14.90 6.72
C PRO A 10 0.97 15.81 6.26
N HIS A 11 2.24 15.39 6.45
CA HIS A 11 3.42 16.11 5.99
C HIS A 11 3.90 15.52 4.66
N GLU A 12 3.78 16.30 3.58
CA GLU A 12 4.13 15.84 2.23
C GLU A 12 5.58 15.35 2.13
N LYS A 13 6.52 16.08 2.73
CA LYS A 13 7.96 15.78 2.75
C LYS A 13 8.47 15.44 4.15
N GLY A 14 7.64 14.78 4.97
CA GLY A 14 7.99 14.38 6.34
C GLY A 14 8.72 13.03 6.42
N CYS A 15 8.85 12.50 7.63
CA CYS A 15 9.55 11.24 7.93
C CYS A 15 9.08 10.04 7.07
N THR A 16 7.76 9.91 6.88
CA THR A 16 7.18 8.86 6.04
C THR A 16 7.64 8.99 4.57
N TYR A 17 7.66 10.21 4.06
CA TYR A 17 8.17 10.47 2.71
C TYR A 17 9.65 10.10 2.58
N THR A 18 10.49 10.44 3.57
CA THR A 18 11.92 10.11 3.58
C THR A 18 12.12 8.58 3.45
N ALA A 19 11.35 7.80 4.21
CA ALA A 19 11.39 6.34 4.12
C ALA A 19 10.95 5.82 2.74
N LEU A 20 9.83 6.32 2.22
CA LEU A 20 9.33 5.95 0.89
C LEU A 20 10.28 6.37 -0.24
N ALA A 21 10.93 7.52 -0.10
CA ALA A 21 11.89 8.02 -1.09
C ALA A 21 13.13 7.10 -1.20
N GLU A 22 13.56 6.50 -0.10
CA GLU A 22 14.65 5.54 -0.11
C GLU A 22 14.25 4.22 -0.81
N CYS A 23 12.99 3.76 -0.63
CA CYS A 23 12.44 2.66 -1.43
C CYS A 23 12.39 3.02 -2.93
N ALA A 24 11.89 4.22 -3.25
CA ALA A 24 11.80 4.71 -4.63
C ALA A 24 13.17 4.76 -5.31
N ARG A 25 14.20 5.21 -4.60
CA ARG A 25 15.56 5.26 -5.12
C ARG A 25 16.03 3.89 -5.59
N THR A 26 15.85 2.85 -4.78
CA THR A 26 16.29 1.49 -5.14
C THR A 26 15.40 0.82 -6.19
N LEU A 27 14.12 1.18 -6.29
CA LEU A 27 13.25 0.78 -7.40
C LEU A 27 13.73 1.38 -8.72
N ASN A 28 14.04 2.68 -8.73
CA ASN A 28 14.52 3.39 -9.92
C ASN A 28 15.89 2.87 -10.36
N GLU A 29 16.81 2.56 -9.43
CA GLU A 29 18.08 1.88 -9.72
C GLU A 29 17.89 0.51 -10.41
N ALA A 30 16.75 -0.16 -10.10
CA ALA A 30 16.39 -1.42 -10.73
C ALA A 30 15.56 -1.26 -12.03
N SER A 31 15.44 -0.02 -12.56
CA SER A 31 14.65 0.35 -13.74
C SER A 31 13.15 0.11 -13.57
N ILE A 32 12.62 0.33 -12.37
CA ILE A 32 11.20 0.30 -12.05
C ILE A 32 10.77 1.71 -11.67
N ASP A 33 9.81 2.25 -12.41
CA ASP A 33 9.28 3.59 -12.16
C ASP A 33 8.57 3.67 -10.80
N SER A 34 8.67 4.83 -10.16
CA SER A 34 7.99 5.08 -8.90
C SER A 34 7.10 6.34 -8.99
N GLU A 35 5.85 6.21 -8.59
CA GLU A 35 4.87 7.31 -8.56
C GLU A 35 4.41 7.55 -7.12
N PHE A 36 4.63 8.78 -6.62
CA PHE A 36 4.15 9.18 -5.29
C PHE A 36 2.70 9.65 -5.34
N ILE A 37 1.90 9.11 -4.42
CA ILE A 37 0.54 9.57 -4.14
C ILE A 37 0.50 10.09 -2.71
N TRP A 38 0.42 11.39 -2.56
CA TRP A 38 0.22 12.02 -1.26
C TRP A 38 -1.27 12.22 -1.00
N ILE A 39 -1.77 11.66 0.13
CA ILE A 39 -3.19 11.74 0.47
C ILE A 39 -3.64 13.13 0.95
N GLY A 40 -2.69 14.03 1.21
CA GLY A 40 -2.98 15.42 1.58
C GLY A 40 -3.38 15.60 3.04
N LYS A 41 -3.91 16.80 3.32
CA LYS A 41 -4.37 17.24 4.66
C LYS A 41 -5.88 17.38 4.77
N LYS A 42 -6.60 17.26 3.66
CA LYS A 42 -8.06 17.38 3.67
C LYS A 42 -8.69 16.19 4.41
N PRO A 43 -9.80 16.41 5.13
CA PRO A 43 -10.53 15.31 5.74
C PRO A 43 -10.93 14.25 4.70
N ILE A 44 -10.69 12.99 4.99
CA ILE A 44 -11.10 11.86 4.16
C ILE A 44 -12.16 11.08 4.93
N GLN A 45 -13.36 11.00 4.37
CA GLN A 45 -14.46 10.23 4.95
C GLN A 45 -14.11 8.75 4.98
N GLY A 46 -14.28 8.10 6.13
CA GLY A 46 -14.20 6.65 6.26
C GLY A 46 -15.32 5.93 5.51
N CYS A 47 -15.24 4.62 5.38
CA CYS A 47 -16.30 3.82 4.79
C CYS A 47 -17.55 3.84 5.69
N VAL A 48 -18.69 4.25 5.14
CA VAL A 48 -19.99 4.28 5.84
C VAL A 48 -20.88 3.07 5.50
N ALA A 49 -20.31 2.04 4.91
CA ALA A 49 -21.00 0.78 4.56
C ALA A 49 -22.30 0.97 3.73
N CYS A 50 -22.37 2.02 2.91
CA CYS A 50 -23.55 2.36 2.12
C CYS A 50 -23.88 1.36 0.98
N GLY A 51 -22.96 0.42 0.67
CA GLY A 51 -23.13 -0.55 -0.40
C GLY A 51 -23.08 0.02 -1.83
N GLY A 52 -22.94 1.34 -1.99
CA GLY A 52 -23.02 2.01 -3.28
C GLY A 52 -21.99 1.51 -4.31
N CYS A 53 -20.82 1.08 -3.87
CA CYS A 53 -19.77 0.57 -4.76
C CYS A 53 -20.17 -0.71 -5.51
N ALA A 54 -21.05 -1.54 -4.96
CA ALA A 54 -21.55 -2.73 -5.66
C ALA A 54 -22.35 -2.40 -6.92
N ARG A 55 -23.04 -1.24 -6.91
CA ARG A 55 -23.85 -0.78 -8.05
C ARG A 55 -23.08 0.15 -8.97
N LEU A 56 -22.22 1.00 -8.39
CA LEU A 56 -21.53 2.06 -9.13
C LEU A 56 -20.20 1.60 -9.75
N GLY A 57 -19.65 0.44 -9.36
CA GLY A 57 -18.31 0.02 -9.73
C GLY A 57 -17.20 0.95 -9.18
N ARG A 58 -17.51 1.82 -8.21
CA ARG A 58 -16.59 2.76 -7.56
C ARG A 58 -17.16 3.22 -6.21
N CYS A 59 -16.33 3.85 -5.38
CA CYS A 59 -16.85 4.44 -4.14
C CYS A 59 -17.89 5.54 -4.43
N ALA A 60 -18.94 5.60 -3.62
CA ALA A 60 -20.00 6.61 -3.76
C ALA A 60 -19.49 8.04 -3.50
N PHE A 61 -18.47 8.20 -2.66
CA PHE A 61 -17.83 9.51 -2.45
C PHE A 61 -16.86 9.81 -3.59
N ASN A 62 -17.05 10.98 -4.22
CA ASN A 62 -16.22 11.40 -5.35
C ASN A 62 -15.05 12.25 -4.85
N ASP A 63 -13.97 11.59 -4.46
CA ASP A 63 -12.77 12.18 -3.88
C ASP A 63 -11.51 11.38 -4.25
N LEU A 64 -10.37 11.70 -3.62
CA LEU A 64 -9.07 11.08 -3.79
C LEU A 64 -9.12 9.53 -3.83
N VAL A 65 -10.03 8.89 -3.12
CA VAL A 65 -10.08 7.43 -3.09
C VAL A 65 -10.42 6.84 -4.45
N ASN A 66 -11.38 7.45 -5.18
CA ASN A 66 -11.68 7.01 -6.53
C ASN A 66 -10.52 7.28 -7.50
N GLU A 67 -9.89 8.45 -7.39
CA GLU A 67 -8.69 8.79 -8.18
C GLU A 67 -7.55 7.79 -7.95
N PHE A 68 -7.35 7.38 -6.68
CA PHE A 68 -6.37 6.37 -6.32
C PHE A 68 -6.72 5.00 -6.94
N ILE A 69 -7.99 4.56 -6.87
CA ILE A 69 -8.44 3.28 -7.45
C ILE A 69 -8.20 3.27 -8.97
N GLU A 70 -8.53 4.36 -9.67
CA GLU A 70 -8.31 4.48 -11.12
C GLU A 70 -6.80 4.40 -11.47
N LYS A 71 -5.96 5.14 -10.74
CA LYS A 71 -4.51 5.09 -10.93
C LYS A 71 -3.93 3.70 -10.63
N ALA A 72 -4.47 3.00 -9.63
CA ALA A 72 -4.02 1.67 -9.22
C ALA A 72 -4.17 0.61 -10.33
N GLN A 73 -5.07 0.83 -11.31
CA GLN A 73 -5.19 -0.07 -12.47
C GLN A 73 -3.87 -0.21 -13.24
N SER A 74 -3.14 0.89 -13.42
CA SER A 74 -1.88 0.93 -14.17
C SER A 74 -0.63 0.65 -13.33
N ALA A 75 -0.75 0.41 -12.02
CA ALA A 75 0.36 0.07 -11.17
C ALA A 75 0.66 -1.43 -11.18
N ASP A 76 1.92 -1.80 -11.04
CA ASP A 76 2.38 -3.19 -10.92
C ASP A 76 2.58 -3.61 -9.45
N GLY A 77 2.75 -2.65 -8.54
CA GLY A 77 2.92 -2.88 -7.11
C GLY A 77 2.67 -1.63 -6.28
N PHE A 78 2.62 -1.79 -4.96
CA PHE A 78 2.27 -0.72 -4.02
C PHE A 78 3.18 -0.71 -2.79
N ILE A 79 3.57 0.48 -2.31
CA ILE A 79 4.19 0.67 -1.00
C ILE A 79 3.38 1.73 -0.25
N PHE A 80 2.72 1.33 0.84
CA PHE A 80 1.93 2.23 1.67
C PHE A 80 2.76 2.69 2.86
N GLY A 81 2.92 4.00 3.01
CA GLY A 81 3.65 4.61 4.11
C GLY A 81 2.74 5.33 5.09
N SER A 82 2.95 5.14 6.39
CA SER A 82 2.18 5.79 7.45
C SER A 82 3.07 6.29 8.58
N PRO A 83 2.82 7.48 9.15
CA PRO A 83 3.29 7.79 10.48
C PRO A 83 2.52 6.93 11.50
N VAL A 84 3.16 6.64 12.64
CA VAL A 84 2.51 5.93 13.75
C VAL A 84 1.78 6.92 14.64
N TYR A 85 0.47 6.76 14.77
CA TYR A 85 -0.39 7.51 15.69
C TYR A 85 -1.08 6.53 16.64
N PHE A 86 -0.85 6.68 17.95
CA PHE A 86 -1.45 5.81 18.98
C PHE A 86 -1.28 4.31 18.67
N SER A 87 -0.07 3.92 18.30
CA SER A 87 0.30 2.54 17.91
C SER A 87 -0.45 2.00 16.70
N GLY A 88 -1.04 2.86 15.88
CA GLY A 88 -1.74 2.50 14.65
C GLY A 88 -1.29 3.34 13.45
N MET A 89 -1.76 2.98 12.28
CA MET A 89 -1.58 3.81 11.09
C MET A 89 -2.40 5.11 11.21
N ASN A 90 -2.02 6.13 10.43
CA ASN A 90 -2.75 7.40 10.34
C ASN A 90 -4.21 7.16 9.93
N GLY A 91 -5.17 7.78 10.64
CA GLY A 91 -6.60 7.60 10.40
C GLY A 91 -7.07 7.99 8.99
N SER A 92 -6.46 9.00 8.37
CA SER A 92 -6.77 9.35 6.99
C SER A 92 -6.33 8.27 6.01
N LEU A 93 -5.15 7.66 6.22
CA LEU A 93 -4.72 6.52 5.42
C LEU A 93 -5.63 5.31 5.64
N MET A 94 -6.04 5.04 6.87
CA MET A 94 -7.02 3.98 7.18
C MET A 94 -8.32 4.20 6.40
N SER A 95 -8.84 5.44 6.38
CA SER A 95 -10.04 5.79 5.61
C SER A 95 -9.88 5.54 4.11
N VAL A 96 -8.70 5.86 3.55
CA VAL A 96 -8.38 5.55 2.15
C VAL A 96 -8.37 4.05 1.92
N MET A 97 -7.67 3.29 2.75
CA MET A 97 -7.53 1.84 2.61
C MET A 97 -8.86 1.12 2.77
N ASP A 98 -9.67 1.45 3.80
CA ASP A 98 -11.02 0.89 4.00
C ASP A 98 -11.87 1.02 2.74
N ARG A 99 -11.87 2.20 2.14
CA ARG A 99 -12.69 2.47 0.97
C ARG A 99 -12.10 1.89 -0.31
N ALA A 100 -10.80 2.00 -0.51
CA ALA A 100 -10.14 1.52 -1.71
C ALA A 100 -10.18 -0.01 -1.81
N PHE A 101 -9.86 -0.71 -0.73
CA PHE A 101 -9.88 -2.18 -0.69
C PHE A 101 -11.30 -2.76 -0.65
N PHE A 102 -12.30 -1.98 -0.25
CA PHE A 102 -13.70 -2.40 -0.35
C PHE A 102 -14.33 -2.11 -1.71
N ALA A 103 -14.03 -0.96 -2.33
CA ALA A 103 -14.58 -0.57 -3.63
C ALA A 103 -13.79 -1.14 -4.82
N GLY A 104 -12.47 -1.24 -4.71
CA GLY A 104 -11.59 -1.70 -5.80
C GLY A 104 -11.96 -3.06 -6.38
N PRO A 105 -12.23 -4.11 -5.56
CA PRO A 105 -12.68 -5.40 -6.09
C PRO A 105 -14.01 -5.36 -6.86
N ARG A 106 -14.74 -4.25 -6.82
CA ARG A 106 -16.01 -4.01 -7.52
C ARG A 106 -15.86 -3.04 -8.69
N HIS A 107 -14.62 -2.65 -8.99
CA HIS A 107 -14.35 -1.73 -10.08
C HIS A 107 -14.76 -2.34 -11.42
N LYS A 108 -15.31 -1.52 -12.32
CA LYS A 108 -15.82 -1.95 -13.64
C LYS A 108 -14.75 -2.63 -14.51
N ASP A 109 -13.48 -2.20 -14.38
CA ASP A 109 -12.34 -2.72 -15.14
C ASP A 109 -11.56 -3.82 -14.36
N GLY A 110 -12.17 -4.39 -13.31
CA GLY A 110 -11.60 -5.44 -12.49
C GLY A 110 -10.91 -4.94 -11.21
N ASN A 111 -10.45 -5.87 -10.39
CA ASN A 111 -9.77 -5.57 -9.13
C ASN A 111 -8.35 -5.01 -9.38
N PRO A 112 -8.07 -3.73 -9.05
CA PRO A 112 -6.76 -3.13 -9.31
C PRO A 112 -5.65 -3.64 -8.39
N PHE A 113 -5.98 -4.40 -7.35
CA PHE A 113 -5.04 -4.79 -6.29
C PHE A 113 -4.61 -6.25 -6.35
N ALA A 114 -5.52 -7.18 -6.64
CA ALA A 114 -5.26 -8.61 -6.54
C ALA A 114 -4.02 -9.04 -7.34
N PHE A 115 -3.19 -9.88 -6.70
CA PHE A 115 -1.96 -10.45 -7.26
C PHE A 115 -0.87 -9.43 -7.61
N LYS A 116 -1.02 -8.17 -7.19
CA LYS A 116 0.05 -7.16 -7.25
C LYS A 116 0.78 -7.10 -5.90
N PRO A 117 2.12 -7.12 -5.88
CA PRO A 117 2.86 -7.08 -4.62
C PRO A 117 2.62 -5.77 -3.87
N ALA A 118 2.56 -5.86 -2.55
CA ALA A 118 2.42 -4.69 -1.69
C ALA A 118 3.34 -4.77 -0.47
N ALA A 119 3.69 -3.61 0.07
CA ALA A 119 4.42 -3.48 1.32
C ALA A 119 3.89 -2.31 2.14
N ALA A 120 3.99 -2.45 3.47
CA ALA A 120 3.77 -1.37 4.42
C ALA A 120 5.11 -0.82 4.91
N VAL A 121 5.17 0.49 5.13
CA VAL A 121 6.29 1.22 5.72
C VAL A 121 5.76 2.14 6.80
N VAL A 122 6.41 2.19 7.96
CA VAL A 122 6.00 3.08 9.04
C VAL A 122 7.15 3.96 9.50
N SER A 123 6.80 5.18 9.90
CA SER A 123 7.72 6.10 10.56
C SER A 123 7.23 6.45 11.95
N ALA A 124 8.10 6.40 12.95
CA ALA A 124 7.76 6.73 14.32
C ALA A 124 8.94 7.40 15.03
N ARG A 125 8.61 8.25 16.01
CA ARG A 125 9.63 8.75 16.92
C ARG A 125 10.17 7.65 17.83
N ARG A 126 9.33 6.69 18.28
CA ARG A 126 9.69 5.66 19.25
C ARG A 126 8.96 4.34 19.05
N ALA A 127 7.74 4.18 19.56
CA ALA A 127 7.04 2.90 19.71
C ALA A 127 5.79 2.81 18.82
N GLY A 128 5.22 1.59 18.69
CA GLY A 128 3.95 1.33 18.01
C GLY A 128 4.09 0.95 16.53
N THR A 129 5.31 0.80 16.04
CA THR A 129 5.60 0.50 14.63
C THR A 129 5.07 -0.86 14.19
N THR A 130 5.30 -1.92 14.96
CA THR A 130 4.83 -3.28 14.62
C THR A 130 3.32 -3.36 14.55
N SER A 131 2.60 -2.75 15.50
CA SER A 131 1.15 -2.72 15.51
C SER A 131 0.57 -1.97 14.29
N ALA A 132 1.20 -0.87 13.88
CA ALA A 132 0.79 -0.13 12.68
C ALA A 132 1.06 -0.94 11.39
N LEU A 133 2.19 -1.66 11.32
CA LEU A 133 2.49 -2.57 10.21
C LEU A 133 1.45 -3.69 10.10
N ASP A 134 1.09 -4.32 11.22
CA ASP A 134 0.09 -5.38 11.27
C ASP A 134 -1.27 -4.91 10.77
N GLN A 135 -1.67 -3.69 11.11
CA GLN A 135 -2.91 -3.10 10.60
C GLN A 135 -2.91 -2.99 9.07
N MET A 136 -1.84 -2.46 8.48
CA MET A 136 -1.75 -2.31 7.02
C MET A 136 -1.67 -3.66 6.29
N ASN A 137 -0.88 -4.59 6.82
CA ASN A 137 -0.72 -5.92 6.21
C ASN A 137 -2.03 -6.71 6.12
N LYS A 138 -2.99 -6.50 7.02
CA LYS A 138 -4.32 -7.14 6.96
C LYS A 138 -5.09 -6.79 5.70
N TYR A 139 -4.96 -5.56 5.19
CA TYR A 139 -5.57 -5.17 3.92
C TYR A 139 -4.95 -5.93 2.74
N PHE A 140 -3.63 -6.09 2.75
CA PHE A 140 -2.92 -6.80 1.69
C PHE A 140 -3.29 -8.29 1.67
N LEU A 141 -3.26 -8.94 2.83
CA LEU A 141 -3.67 -10.33 2.98
C LEU A 141 -5.10 -10.57 2.52
N HIS A 142 -6.04 -9.70 2.94
CA HIS A 142 -7.44 -9.79 2.52
C HIS A 142 -7.62 -9.53 1.02
N GLY A 143 -6.82 -8.62 0.46
CA GLY A 143 -6.88 -8.20 -0.94
C GLY A 143 -6.15 -9.13 -1.92
N GLN A 144 -5.60 -10.26 -1.46
CA GLN A 144 -4.78 -11.19 -2.25
C GLN A 144 -3.50 -10.54 -2.84
N LEU A 145 -2.90 -9.59 -2.11
CA LEU A 145 -1.64 -8.99 -2.49
C LEU A 145 -0.48 -9.76 -1.84
N PRO A 146 0.49 -10.26 -2.60
CA PRO A 146 1.73 -10.77 -2.02
C PRO A 146 2.43 -9.68 -1.19
N VAL A 147 2.66 -9.97 0.10
CA VAL A 147 3.31 -9.02 1.00
C VAL A 147 4.82 -9.12 0.84
N ILE A 148 5.45 -8.03 0.44
CA ILE A 148 6.90 -7.96 0.27
C ILE A 148 7.55 -7.56 1.60
N SER A 149 8.44 -8.42 2.08
CA SER A 149 9.25 -8.19 3.27
C SER A 149 10.60 -7.54 2.93
N SER A 150 11.23 -6.95 3.93
CA SER A 150 12.63 -6.61 3.92
C SER A 150 13.44 -7.61 4.78
N ARG A 151 14.57 -7.20 5.30
CA ARG A 151 15.40 -7.99 6.24
C ARG A 151 14.97 -7.84 7.70
N TYR A 152 14.09 -6.89 7.99
CA TYR A 152 13.48 -6.62 9.30
C TYR A 152 12.10 -5.98 9.09
N TRP A 153 11.37 -5.64 10.14
CA TRP A 153 10.11 -4.90 10.02
C TRP A 153 10.33 -3.54 9.35
N ASN A 154 9.48 -3.18 8.40
CA ASN A 154 9.66 -2.01 7.54
C ASN A 154 9.35 -0.71 8.29
N MET A 155 10.29 -0.23 9.07
CA MET A 155 10.15 0.97 9.89
C MET A 155 11.39 1.86 9.82
N VAL A 156 11.17 3.15 10.07
CA VAL A 156 12.22 4.14 10.33
C VAL A 156 11.89 4.91 11.59
N HIS A 157 12.91 5.41 12.27
CA HIS A 157 12.76 6.20 13.49
C HIS A 157 13.32 7.61 13.28
N GLY A 158 12.60 8.60 13.85
CA GLY A 158 12.94 10.01 13.82
C GLY A 158 11.71 10.87 13.99
N ASN A 159 11.90 12.07 14.52
CA ASN A 159 10.86 13.08 14.69
C ASN A 159 10.84 14.08 13.53
N THR A 160 11.95 14.19 12.81
CA THR A 160 12.11 15.02 11.62
C THR A 160 12.71 14.20 10.45
N PRO A 161 12.59 14.66 9.20
CA PRO A 161 13.26 14.02 8.07
C PRO A 161 14.78 13.88 8.25
N GLU A 162 15.42 14.87 8.89
CA GLU A 162 16.86 14.91 9.15
C GLU A 162 17.26 13.83 10.16
N GLU A 163 16.42 13.58 11.19
CA GLU A 163 16.62 12.49 12.12
C GLU A 163 16.43 11.12 11.46
N VAL A 164 15.41 10.96 10.61
CA VAL A 164 15.22 9.73 9.82
C VAL A 164 16.41 9.49 8.89
N ALA A 165 17.02 10.54 8.34
CA ALA A 165 18.22 10.42 7.52
C ALA A 165 19.44 9.88 8.31
N GLN A 166 19.41 9.93 9.64
CA GLN A 166 20.43 9.37 10.53
C GLN A 166 20.11 7.95 11.02
N ASP A 167 18.89 7.46 10.76
CA ASP A 167 18.48 6.08 11.04
C ASP A 167 19.06 5.14 9.97
N GLU A 168 20.35 4.81 10.09
CA GLU A 168 21.08 4.01 9.11
C GLU A 168 20.46 2.62 8.93
N GLU A 169 20.00 1.99 10.02
CA GLU A 169 19.34 0.68 9.98
C GLU A 169 17.99 0.77 9.27
N GLY A 170 17.14 1.73 9.65
CA GLY A 170 15.84 1.95 9.02
C GLY A 170 15.97 2.23 7.54
N LEU A 171 16.91 3.09 7.13
CA LEU A 171 17.16 3.35 5.71
C LEU A 171 17.73 2.13 4.97
N GLN A 172 18.55 1.30 5.63
CA GLN A 172 19.02 0.04 5.04
C GLN A 172 17.84 -0.92 4.82
N ILE A 173 16.89 -0.98 5.75
CA ILE A 173 15.66 -1.76 5.61
C ILE A 173 14.83 -1.26 4.41
N MET A 174 14.69 0.06 4.24
CA MET A 174 13.97 0.65 3.10
C MET A 174 14.65 0.31 1.76
N ARG A 175 15.97 0.40 1.69
CA ARG A 175 16.74 0.00 0.51
C ARG A 175 16.50 -1.46 0.14
N GLN A 176 16.55 -2.34 1.14
CA GLN A 176 16.32 -3.76 0.91
C GLN A 176 14.88 -4.04 0.49
N LEU A 177 13.90 -3.33 1.06
CA LEU A 177 12.51 -3.45 0.66
C LEU A 177 12.30 -3.12 -0.83
N GLY A 178 12.88 -2.00 -1.29
CA GLY A 178 12.79 -1.63 -2.70
C GLY A 178 13.45 -2.66 -3.63
N ARG A 179 14.60 -3.23 -3.23
CA ARG A 179 15.25 -4.31 -3.99
C ARG A 179 14.41 -5.59 -4.02
N ASN A 180 13.81 -5.98 -2.90
CA ASN A 180 12.95 -7.16 -2.83
C ASN A 180 11.69 -6.99 -3.67
N MET A 181 11.08 -5.80 -3.63
CA MET A 181 9.94 -5.44 -4.49
C MET A 181 10.32 -5.53 -5.98
N ALA A 182 11.47 -4.95 -6.36
CA ALA A 182 11.97 -5.00 -7.72
C ALA A 182 12.23 -6.44 -8.19
N TRP A 183 12.84 -7.26 -7.35
CA TRP A 183 13.10 -8.66 -7.64
C TRP A 183 11.80 -9.43 -7.87
N PHE A 184 10.80 -9.26 -6.98
CA PHE A 184 9.52 -9.94 -7.11
C PHE A 184 8.76 -9.52 -8.39
N LEU A 185 8.77 -8.24 -8.72
CA LEU A 185 8.15 -7.74 -9.95
C LEU A 185 8.81 -8.32 -11.20
N LYS A 186 10.13 -8.43 -11.24
CA LYS A 186 10.86 -9.06 -12.35
C LYS A 186 10.56 -10.56 -12.45
N LEU A 187 10.45 -11.27 -11.33
CA LEU A 187 10.02 -12.67 -11.33
C LEU A 187 8.61 -12.84 -11.87
N LYS A 188 7.69 -11.98 -11.46
CA LYS A 188 6.31 -12.00 -11.95
C LYS A 188 6.25 -11.74 -13.46
N GLU A 189 6.99 -10.74 -13.95
CA GLU A 189 7.09 -10.44 -15.38
C GLU A 189 7.66 -11.61 -16.17
N ALA A 190 8.75 -12.20 -15.70
CA ALA A 190 9.38 -13.38 -16.32
C ALA A 190 8.42 -14.60 -16.31
N GLY A 191 7.70 -14.82 -15.22
CA GLY A 191 6.69 -15.87 -15.13
C GLY A 191 5.56 -15.68 -16.15
N GLN A 192 5.04 -14.45 -16.26
CA GLN A 192 4.02 -14.13 -17.26
C GLN A 192 4.53 -14.32 -18.69
N ALA A 193 5.75 -13.90 -18.99
CA ALA A 193 6.38 -14.11 -20.29
C ALA A 193 6.60 -15.61 -20.62
N ALA A 194 6.82 -16.43 -19.59
CA ALA A 194 6.93 -17.89 -19.70
C ALA A 194 5.56 -18.61 -19.74
N GLY A 195 4.46 -17.86 -19.73
CA GLY A 195 3.11 -18.44 -19.80
C GLY A 195 2.56 -18.95 -18.47
N VAL A 196 3.13 -18.59 -17.33
CA VAL A 196 2.57 -18.92 -16.00
C VAL A 196 1.30 -18.10 -15.77
N PRO A 197 0.11 -18.74 -15.68
CA PRO A 197 -1.13 -18.00 -15.48
C PRO A 197 -1.24 -17.44 -14.07
N LEU A 198 -2.05 -16.39 -13.89
CA LEU A 198 -2.50 -15.99 -12.56
C LEU A 198 -3.38 -17.09 -11.96
N PRO A 199 -3.44 -17.22 -10.61
CA PRO A 199 -4.34 -18.17 -9.96
C PRO A 199 -5.78 -17.95 -10.39
N GLU A 200 -6.43 -19.00 -10.88
CA GLU A 200 -7.85 -18.94 -11.28
C GLU A 200 -8.75 -18.80 -10.05
N GLN A 201 -9.82 -18.03 -10.20
CA GLN A 201 -10.86 -17.83 -9.18
C GLN A 201 -12.12 -18.61 -9.58
N GLU A 202 -11.96 -19.92 -9.76
CA GLU A 202 -13.02 -20.81 -10.29
C GLU A 202 -14.21 -20.97 -9.34
N GLU A 203 -13.97 -20.87 -8.04
CA GLU A 203 -15.00 -21.10 -7.07
C GLU A 203 -15.83 -19.83 -6.78
N LYS A 204 -17.15 -19.99 -6.80
CA LYS A 204 -18.03 -18.94 -6.29
C LYS A 204 -17.72 -18.67 -4.81
N ARG A 205 -17.43 -17.42 -4.48
CA ARG A 205 -17.16 -17.02 -3.09
C ARG A 205 -18.28 -17.45 -2.17
N ILE A 206 -17.97 -18.27 -1.18
CA ILE A 206 -18.87 -18.64 -0.08
C ILE A 206 -18.72 -17.58 1.01
N ALA A 207 -19.83 -16.94 1.36
CA ALA A 207 -19.88 -16.01 2.49
C ALA A 207 -20.66 -16.67 3.63
N THR A 208 -19.99 -16.92 4.75
CA THR A 208 -20.62 -17.49 5.95
C THR A 208 -21.30 -16.38 6.73
N ASN A 209 -22.59 -16.56 7.03
CA ASN A 209 -23.32 -15.76 8.00
C ASN A 209 -23.59 -16.63 9.23
N PHE A 210 -23.07 -16.24 10.39
CA PHE A 210 -23.25 -16.99 11.65
C PHE A 210 -24.61 -16.75 12.31
N ILE A 211 -25.40 -15.78 11.82
CA ILE A 211 -26.78 -15.54 12.26
C ILE A 211 -27.69 -16.28 11.28
N ARG A 212 -28.38 -17.29 11.79
CA ARG A 212 -29.33 -18.10 11.04
C ARG A 212 -30.76 -17.82 11.53
#